data_8555ef87873c306e3d470002f418d93e
#
_entry.id   8555ef87873c306e3d470002f418d93e
#
_cell.length_a   1.000
_cell.length_b   1.000
_cell.length_c   1.000
_cell.angle_alpha   90.00
_cell.angle_beta   90.00
_cell.angle_gamma   90.00
#
_symmetry.space_group_name_H-M   'P 1'
#
loop_
_entity.id
_entity.type
_entity.pdbx_description
1 polymer ?
#
loop_
_entity_poly.entity_id
_entity_poly.type
_entity_poly.pdbx_seq_one_letter_code
_entity_poly.pdbx_strand_id
1 'polypeptide(L)'
;MSAPLANDTFLRALRRQPTXYTPLWLMRQAGRYLPEYNATRARAGSFLSLAKSPAYATEVTLQPLDRYPLDAAILFSDILTVPDAMGLGLSFEQGEGPRFARPVRSEADVAALAVPDMASLQYVFDAVSEIRRALVQGGRQRVPLIGFSGSPWTLACYMVEGGGSDDFRTVKSMLYARPDLMHRILEINAAAVTDYLNAQIDAGAQAVMVFDTWGGALADGIYQTFSLAYMARVVEGLRAGADGQRVPVILFTKGGGLWLESMAETGADALGVDWTVNLQLARVRTGGRVALQGNLDPTVLFAEPDAIRAQVRRVLEDYAAGGDSDGHVFNLGHGISQFTPPESVAVLVDEVHTFSRALRACRP
;
A
#
# COMPACT_ATOMS: atom_id res chain seq x y z
N MET A 1 -25.37 -5.99 -10.50
CA MET A 1 -24.95 -6.25 -9.10
C MET A 1 -23.59 -6.94 -9.13
N SER A 2 -22.67 -6.54 -8.25
CA SER A 2 -21.35 -7.17 -8.19
C SER A 2 -21.46 -8.54 -7.54
N ALA A 3 -20.56 -9.46 -7.92
CA ALA A 3 -20.52 -10.80 -7.35
C ALA A 3 -20.19 -10.75 -5.86
N PRO A 4 -20.84 -11.57 -5.01
CA PRO A 4 -20.51 -11.58 -3.60
C PRO A 4 -19.10 -12.13 -3.35
N LEU A 5 -18.47 -11.68 -2.27
CA LEU A 5 -17.14 -12.18 -1.90
C LEU A 5 -17.22 -13.61 -1.38
N ALA A 6 -16.30 -14.45 -1.85
CA ALA A 6 -16.10 -15.78 -1.27
C ALA A 6 -15.33 -15.69 0.05
N ASN A 7 -14.46 -14.69 0.17
CA ASN A 7 -13.64 -14.49 1.37
C ASN A 7 -13.60 -13.01 1.69
N ASP A 8 -14.29 -12.60 2.75
CA ASP A 8 -14.32 -11.19 3.18
C ASP A 8 -13.46 -10.93 4.42
N THR A 9 -12.60 -11.89 4.80
CA THR A 9 -11.86 -11.82 6.06
C THR A 9 -11.01 -10.55 6.16
N PHE A 10 -10.35 -10.18 5.05
CA PHE A 10 -9.53 -8.96 5.04
C PHE A 10 -10.36 -7.71 5.36
N LEU A 11 -11.52 -7.56 4.71
CA LEU A 11 -12.35 -6.37 4.96
C LEU A 11 -12.90 -6.37 6.39
N ARG A 12 -13.27 -7.55 6.91
CA ARG A 12 -13.74 -7.66 8.28
C ARG A 12 -12.64 -7.22 9.25
N ALA A 13 -11.40 -7.66 9.02
CA ALA A 13 -10.28 -7.27 9.88
C ALA A 13 -10.05 -5.75 9.84
N LEU A 14 -10.13 -5.13 8.66
CA LEU A 14 -9.98 -3.68 8.56
C LEU A 14 -11.05 -2.93 9.35
N ARG A 15 -12.23 -3.52 9.48
CA ARG A 15 -13.35 -2.93 10.24
C ARG A 15 -13.35 -3.37 11.70
N ARG A 16 -12.32 -4.09 12.13
CA ARG A 16 -12.17 -4.61 13.49
C ARG A 16 -13.33 -5.51 13.90
N GLN A 17 -13.86 -6.26 12.93
CA GLN A 17 -14.90 -7.25 13.14
C GLN A 17 -14.27 -8.62 13.40
N PRO A 18 -14.96 -9.51 14.12
CA PRO A 18 -14.40 -10.85 14.39
C PRO A 18 -14.08 -11.60 13.11
N THR A 19 -12.95 -12.29 13.16
CA THR A 19 -12.52 -13.15 12.04
C THR A 19 -12.09 -14.51 12.56
N UNK A 20 -12.01 -15.37 11.69
CA UNK A 20 -11.74 -16.60 11.97
C UNK A 20 -10.40 -16.86 12.09
N TYR A 21 -9.65 -16.24 11.44
CA TYR A 21 -8.18 -16.28 11.40
C TYR A 21 -7.67 -14.88 11.03
N THR A 22 -6.35 -14.65 11.14
CA THR A 22 -5.76 -13.37 10.75
C THR A 22 -5.55 -13.39 9.24
N PRO A 23 -6.20 -12.49 8.48
CA PRO A 23 -5.98 -12.44 7.03
C PRO A 23 -4.62 -11.87 6.71
N LEU A 24 -4.10 -12.20 5.51
CA LEU A 24 -2.84 -11.65 5.07
C LEU A 24 -2.84 -11.36 3.57
N TRP A 25 -2.05 -10.38 3.24
CA TRP A 25 -1.55 -10.12 1.89
C TRP A 25 -0.13 -9.60 2.06
N LEU A 26 0.64 -9.48 0.97
CA LEU A 26 2.05 -9.08 1.10
C LEU A 26 2.34 -7.92 0.17
N MET A 27 2.95 -6.88 0.71
CA MET A 27 3.42 -5.76 -0.11
C MET A 27 4.35 -6.28 -1.20
N ARG A 28 4.04 -5.93 -2.45
CA ARG A 28 4.74 -6.39 -3.66
C ARG A 28 4.56 -7.88 -3.91
N GLN A 29 3.39 -8.42 -3.54
CA GLN A 29 3.11 -9.86 -3.73
C GLN A 29 3.16 -10.27 -5.20
N ALA A 30 2.80 -9.40 -6.13
CA ALA A 30 3.08 -9.59 -7.56
C ALA A 30 4.41 -8.89 -7.83
N GLY A 31 5.47 -9.66 -8.08
CA GLY A 31 6.76 -9.06 -8.20
C GLY A 31 7.86 -10.00 -8.64
N ARG A 32 9.06 -9.46 -8.72
CA ARG A 32 10.21 -10.12 -9.33
C ARG A 32 10.69 -11.39 -8.62
N TYR A 33 10.18 -11.68 -7.41
CA TYR A 33 10.52 -12.94 -6.76
C TYR A 33 9.78 -14.13 -7.40
N LEU A 34 8.72 -13.88 -8.19
CA LEU A 34 7.92 -14.92 -8.82
C LEU A 34 8.39 -15.16 -10.26
N PRO A 35 8.72 -16.41 -10.62
CA PRO A 35 9.09 -16.71 -12.02
C PRO A 35 8.01 -16.34 -13.03
N GLU A 36 6.74 -16.55 -12.69
CA GLU A 36 5.63 -16.23 -13.60
C GLU A 36 5.52 -14.72 -13.85
N TYR A 37 5.79 -13.90 -12.81
CA TYR A 37 5.81 -12.45 -12.99
C TYR A 37 6.94 -12.07 -13.98
N ASN A 38 8.12 -12.63 -13.80
CA ASN A 38 9.26 -12.30 -14.65
C ASN A 38 9.00 -12.68 -16.10
N ALA A 39 8.29 -13.80 -16.33
CA ALA A 39 7.92 -14.20 -17.68
C ALA A 39 6.96 -13.22 -18.33
N THR A 40 5.96 -12.76 -17.58
CA THR A 40 5.01 -11.77 -18.08
C THR A 40 5.70 -10.43 -18.34
N ARG A 41 6.59 -10.01 -17.44
CA ARG A 41 7.36 -8.78 -17.59
C ARG A 41 8.20 -8.81 -18.88
N ALA A 42 8.81 -9.96 -19.16
CA ALA A 42 9.61 -10.13 -20.39
C ALA A 42 8.75 -10.00 -21.64
N ARG A 43 7.54 -10.59 -21.63
CA ARG A 43 6.62 -10.48 -22.77
C ARG A 43 6.16 -9.04 -22.98
N ALA A 44 5.97 -8.30 -21.90
CA ALA A 44 5.51 -6.90 -21.98
C ALA A 44 6.61 -5.98 -22.50
N GLY A 45 7.86 -6.33 -22.33
CA GLY A 45 9.01 -5.61 -22.86
C GLY A 45 9.64 -4.61 -21.90
N SER A 46 8.86 -3.97 -21.03
CA SER A 46 9.37 -3.02 -20.06
C SER A 46 8.42 -2.93 -18.87
N PHE A 47 8.90 -2.33 -17.78
CA PHE A 47 8.06 -2.12 -16.62
C PHE A 47 6.86 -1.21 -16.94
N LEU A 48 7.09 -0.12 -17.67
CA LEU A 48 6.00 0.80 -18.01
C LEU A 48 4.99 0.14 -18.95
N SER A 49 5.46 -0.66 -19.92
CA SER A 49 4.54 -1.40 -20.80
C SER A 49 3.69 -2.37 -20.01
N LEU A 50 4.28 -3.02 -19.01
CA LEU A 50 3.57 -3.93 -18.11
C LEU A 50 2.52 -3.16 -17.30
N ALA A 51 2.93 -2.08 -16.65
CA ALA A 51 2.06 -1.33 -15.73
C ALA A 51 0.95 -0.58 -16.46
N LYS A 52 1.20 -0.15 -17.70
CA LYS A 52 0.22 0.64 -18.44
C LYS A 52 -0.74 -0.20 -19.28
N SER A 53 -0.59 -1.53 -19.24
CA SER A 53 -1.50 -2.44 -19.93
C SER A 53 -2.48 -3.06 -18.94
N PRO A 54 -3.79 -2.76 -19.04
CA PRO A 54 -4.76 -3.39 -18.16
C PRO A 54 -4.71 -4.92 -18.21
N ALA A 55 -4.51 -5.50 -19.38
CA ALA A 55 -4.44 -6.96 -19.51
C ALA A 55 -3.22 -7.54 -18.78
N TYR A 56 -2.04 -6.95 -18.96
CA TYR A 56 -0.86 -7.41 -18.25
C TYR A 56 -0.95 -7.15 -16.76
N ALA A 57 -1.46 -5.99 -16.35
CA ALA A 57 -1.63 -5.69 -14.92
C ALA A 57 -2.56 -6.71 -14.26
N THR A 58 -3.64 -7.08 -14.94
CA THR A 58 -4.56 -8.10 -14.45
C THR A 58 -3.85 -9.45 -14.31
N GLU A 59 -3.10 -9.84 -15.34
CA GLU A 59 -2.40 -11.13 -15.32
C GLU A 59 -1.47 -11.24 -14.10
N VAL A 60 -0.64 -10.23 -13.87
CA VAL A 60 0.33 -10.31 -12.77
C VAL A 60 -0.34 -10.16 -11.40
N THR A 61 -1.42 -9.39 -11.32
CA THR A 61 -2.17 -9.25 -10.06
C THR A 61 -2.69 -10.62 -9.58
N LEU A 62 -3.15 -11.45 -10.50
CA LEU A 62 -3.73 -12.76 -10.15
C LEU A 62 -2.68 -13.81 -9.82
N GLN A 63 -1.46 -13.68 -10.31
CA GLN A 63 -0.45 -14.72 -10.16
C GLN A 63 -0.19 -15.12 -8.70
N PRO A 64 0.02 -14.18 -7.77
CA PRO A 64 0.25 -14.62 -6.38
C PRO A 64 -0.99 -15.26 -5.75
N LEU A 65 -2.20 -14.88 -6.19
CA LEU A 65 -3.42 -15.51 -5.69
C LEU A 65 -3.57 -16.94 -6.19
N ASP A 66 -3.05 -17.23 -7.38
CA ASP A 66 -3.07 -18.57 -7.93
C ASP A 66 -2.04 -19.48 -7.24
N ARG A 67 -0.97 -18.86 -6.74
CA ARG A 67 0.10 -19.63 -6.09
C ARG A 67 -0.13 -19.82 -4.59
N TYR A 68 -0.71 -18.83 -3.92
CA TYR A 68 -0.89 -18.84 -2.46
C TYR A 68 -2.32 -18.46 -2.09
N PRO A 69 -2.86 -19.00 -0.98
CA PRO A 69 -4.21 -18.62 -0.54
C PRO A 69 -4.18 -17.29 0.22
N LEU A 70 -3.81 -16.20 -0.47
CA LEU A 70 -3.80 -14.86 0.09
C LEU A 70 -5.23 -14.34 0.24
N ASP A 71 -5.42 -13.39 1.14
CA ASP A 71 -6.76 -12.91 1.52
C ASP A 71 -7.15 -11.60 0.84
N ALA A 72 -6.28 -11.04 0.02
CA ALA A 72 -6.59 -9.84 -0.75
C ALA A 72 -5.73 -9.79 -2.01
N ALA A 73 -6.28 -9.20 -3.05
CA ALA A 73 -5.53 -8.81 -4.24
C ALA A 73 -5.18 -7.33 -4.11
N ILE A 74 -4.05 -6.93 -4.66
CA ILE A 74 -3.73 -5.52 -4.78
C ILE A 74 -3.44 -5.19 -6.24
N LEU A 75 -4.05 -4.11 -6.69
CA LEU A 75 -3.84 -3.58 -8.04
C LEU A 75 -2.34 -3.52 -8.36
N PHE A 76 -1.93 -4.09 -9.49
CA PHE A 76 -0.56 -3.91 -9.94
C PHE A 76 -0.45 -2.57 -10.65
N SER A 77 0.39 -1.69 -10.10
CA SER A 77 0.63 -0.36 -10.62
C SER A 77 1.89 0.20 -9.96
N ASP A 78 2.09 1.50 -10.06
CA ASP A 78 3.23 2.18 -9.43
C ASP A 78 2.72 3.46 -8.77
N ILE A 79 3.39 3.88 -7.70
CA ILE A 79 2.99 5.12 -7.02
C ILE A 79 3.29 6.36 -7.88
N LEU A 80 4.15 6.24 -8.88
CA LEU A 80 4.57 7.39 -9.70
C LEU A 80 3.67 7.65 -10.89
N THR A 81 2.54 6.92 -11.02
CA THR A 81 1.56 7.17 -12.09
C THR A 81 1.01 8.61 -12.05
N VAL A 82 0.75 9.13 -10.85
CA VAL A 82 0.18 10.47 -10.72
C VAL A 82 1.19 11.55 -11.18
N PRO A 83 2.43 11.57 -10.68
CA PRO A 83 3.38 12.55 -11.23
C PRO A 83 3.69 12.33 -12.72
N ASP A 84 3.65 11.10 -13.20
CA ASP A 84 3.79 10.85 -14.64
C ASP A 84 2.66 11.56 -15.41
N ALA A 85 1.44 11.44 -14.93
CA ALA A 85 0.28 12.09 -15.54
C ALA A 85 0.38 13.62 -15.48
N MET A 86 1.16 14.14 -14.53
CA MET A 86 1.40 15.59 -14.45
C MET A 86 2.36 16.09 -15.55
N GLY A 87 2.92 15.18 -16.36
CA GLY A 87 3.80 15.55 -17.46
C GLY A 87 5.27 15.68 -17.10
N LEU A 88 5.69 15.05 -16.00
CA LEU A 88 7.07 15.18 -15.52
C LEU A 88 8.07 14.25 -16.24
N GLY A 89 7.58 13.38 -17.14
CA GLY A 89 8.45 12.58 -17.99
C GLY A 89 9.09 11.40 -17.29
N LEU A 90 8.27 10.51 -16.75
CA LEU A 90 8.75 9.32 -16.04
C LEU A 90 9.37 8.29 -16.99
N SER A 91 10.53 7.76 -16.61
CA SER A 91 11.13 6.60 -17.24
C SER A 91 11.77 5.72 -16.17
N PHE A 92 12.02 4.46 -16.53
CA PHE A 92 12.73 3.52 -15.68
C PHE A 92 13.98 3.06 -16.41
N GLU A 93 15.14 3.45 -15.89
CA GLU A 93 16.43 3.04 -16.44
C GLU A 93 16.84 1.73 -15.80
N GLN A 94 17.43 0.86 -16.60
CA GLN A 94 17.87 -0.44 -16.10
C GLN A 94 18.92 -0.24 -15.00
N GLY A 95 18.62 -0.77 -13.82
CA GLY A 95 19.54 -0.69 -12.67
C GLY A 95 19.54 0.65 -11.93
N GLU A 96 18.78 1.66 -12.38
CA GLU A 96 18.77 2.98 -11.74
C GLU A 96 17.44 3.37 -11.16
N GLY A 97 16.37 2.62 -11.44
CA GLY A 97 15.04 2.91 -10.93
C GLY A 97 14.36 4.07 -11.66
N PRO A 98 13.39 4.70 -11.03
CA PRO A 98 12.60 5.74 -11.69
C PRO A 98 13.38 7.03 -11.87
N ARG A 99 13.09 7.74 -12.96
CA ARG A 99 13.69 9.04 -13.26
C ARG A 99 12.64 9.93 -13.91
N PHE A 100 12.59 11.19 -13.48
CA PHE A 100 11.74 12.21 -14.09
C PHE A 100 12.61 13.15 -14.91
N ALA A 101 12.23 13.34 -16.17
CA ALA A 101 12.96 14.24 -17.07
C ALA A 101 12.83 15.69 -16.65
N ARG A 102 11.73 16.05 -15.99
CA ARG A 102 11.41 17.44 -15.62
C ARG A 102 11.08 17.56 -14.13
N PRO A 103 12.07 17.40 -13.25
CA PRO A 103 11.79 17.53 -11.81
C PRO A 103 11.33 18.95 -11.46
N VAL A 104 10.59 19.04 -10.36
CA VAL A 104 9.96 20.29 -9.90
C VAL A 104 10.89 20.95 -8.88
N ARG A 105 11.56 22.03 -9.26
CA ARG A 105 12.57 22.63 -8.37
C ARG A 105 12.49 24.14 -8.24
N SER A 106 11.92 24.84 -9.21
CA SER A 106 11.85 26.28 -9.20
C SER A 106 10.44 26.76 -8.92
N GLU A 107 10.35 28.04 -8.59
CA GLU A 107 9.04 28.68 -8.43
C GLU A 107 8.21 28.55 -9.72
N ALA A 108 8.85 28.67 -10.87
CA ALA A 108 8.16 28.52 -12.15
C ALA A 108 7.68 27.08 -12.35
N ASP A 109 8.47 26.08 -11.96
CA ASP A 109 8.06 24.68 -12.05
C ASP A 109 6.80 24.44 -11.21
N VAL A 110 6.78 24.96 -9.99
CA VAL A 110 5.64 24.80 -9.09
C VAL A 110 4.41 25.51 -9.64
N ALA A 111 4.59 26.72 -10.18
CA ALA A 111 3.48 27.48 -10.76
C ALA A 111 2.84 26.76 -11.95
N ALA A 112 3.62 25.97 -12.70
CA ALA A 112 3.14 25.24 -13.86
C ALA A 112 2.45 23.91 -13.47
N LEU A 113 2.60 23.47 -12.23
CA LEU A 113 2.07 22.18 -11.78
C LEU A 113 0.55 22.25 -11.60
N ALA A 114 -0.14 21.19 -11.98
CA ALA A 114 -1.61 21.13 -11.84
C ALA A 114 -2.05 19.70 -11.62
N VAL A 115 -3.24 19.55 -11.04
CA VAL A 115 -3.87 18.24 -10.91
C VAL A 115 -4.09 17.69 -12.32
N PRO A 116 -3.63 16.46 -12.60
CA PRO A 116 -3.79 15.92 -13.95
C PRO A 116 -5.24 15.53 -14.24
N ASP A 117 -5.61 15.54 -15.51
CA ASP A 117 -6.88 14.99 -15.93
C ASP A 117 -6.85 13.47 -15.66
N MET A 118 -7.84 12.97 -14.93
CA MET A 118 -7.89 11.53 -14.60
C MET A 118 -8.05 10.67 -15.85
N ALA A 119 -8.50 11.22 -16.98
CA ALA A 119 -8.54 10.47 -18.24
C ALA A 119 -7.14 9.98 -18.65
N SER A 120 -6.09 10.69 -18.29
CA SER A 120 -4.71 10.27 -18.60
C SER A 120 -4.27 9.07 -17.77
N LEU A 121 -5.03 8.73 -16.75
CA LEU A 121 -4.79 7.58 -15.89
C LEU A 121 -5.82 6.47 -16.08
N GLN A 122 -6.59 6.53 -17.18
CA GLN A 122 -7.67 5.57 -17.41
C GLN A 122 -7.18 4.13 -17.41
N TYR A 123 -5.93 3.89 -17.84
CA TYR A 123 -5.39 2.54 -17.84
C TYR A 123 -5.38 1.93 -16.44
N VAL A 124 -5.20 2.75 -15.39
CA VAL A 124 -5.26 2.27 -14.01
C VAL A 124 -6.69 1.84 -13.67
N PHE A 125 -7.66 2.67 -14.00
CA PHE A 125 -9.06 2.39 -13.64
C PHE A 125 -9.61 1.22 -14.46
N ASP A 126 -9.18 1.09 -15.71
CA ASP A 126 -9.50 -0.09 -16.52
C ASP A 126 -8.92 -1.35 -15.90
N ALA A 127 -7.69 -1.29 -15.38
CA ALA A 127 -7.08 -2.43 -14.71
C ALA A 127 -7.87 -2.82 -13.47
N VAL A 128 -8.30 -1.84 -12.65
CA VAL A 128 -9.13 -2.12 -11.47
C VAL A 128 -10.38 -2.89 -11.87
N SER A 129 -11.10 -2.40 -12.87
CA SER A 129 -12.34 -3.05 -13.33
C SER A 129 -12.09 -4.44 -13.88
N GLU A 130 -11.01 -4.60 -14.66
CA GLU A 130 -10.69 -5.89 -15.28
C GLU A 130 -10.28 -6.92 -14.22
N ILE A 131 -9.49 -6.49 -13.22
CA ILE A 131 -9.11 -7.37 -12.12
C ILE A 131 -10.34 -7.81 -11.33
N ARG A 132 -11.27 -6.88 -11.06
CA ARG A 132 -12.51 -7.23 -10.36
C ARG A 132 -13.25 -8.34 -11.10
N ARG A 133 -13.37 -8.21 -12.42
CA ARG A 133 -14.04 -9.25 -13.22
C ARG A 133 -13.27 -10.57 -13.19
N ALA A 134 -11.95 -10.50 -13.29
CA ALA A 134 -11.11 -11.69 -13.32
C ALA A 134 -11.08 -12.45 -11.99
N LEU A 135 -11.37 -11.75 -10.88
CA LEU A 135 -11.43 -12.38 -9.56
C LEU A 135 -12.67 -13.25 -9.36
N VAL A 136 -13.66 -13.14 -10.25
CA VAL A 136 -14.91 -13.91 -10.10
C VAL A 136 -14.70 -15.33 -10.62
N GLN A 137 -14.97 -16.31 -9.77
CA GLN A 137 -14.96 -17.75 -10.10
C GLN A 137 -16.20 -18.38 -9.49
N GLY A 138 -16.94 -19.15 -10.29
CA GLY A 138 -18.15 -19.80 -9.81
C GLY A 138 -19.18 -18.83 -9.27
N GLY A 139 -19.27 -17.65 -9.84
CA GLY A 139 -20.26 -16.65 -9.43
C GLY A 139 -19.89 -15.85 -8.19
N ARG A 140 -18.72 -16.06 -7.61
CA ARG A 140 -18.27 -15.34 -6.42
C ARG A 140 -16.88 -14.73 -6.67
N GLN A 141 -16.64 -13.56 -6.10
CA GLN A 141 -15.32 -12.94 -6.17
C GLN A 141 -14.42 -13.60 -5.13
N ARG A 142 -13.22 -14.01 -5.54
CA ARG A 142 -12.30 -14.77 -4.69
C ARG A 142 -11.94 -14.02 -3.40
N VAL A 143 -11.40 -12.82 -3.55
CA VAL A 143 -10.93 -11.98 -2.44
C VAL A 143 -11.16 -10.51 -2.80
N PRO A 144 -11.12 -9.60 -1.80
CA PRO A 144 -11.24 -8.17 -2.11
C PRO A 144 -10.05 -7.62 -2.87
N LEU A 145 -10.27 -6.51 -3.57
CA LEU A 145 -9.22 -5.81 -4.33
C LEU A 145 -8.86 -4.51 -3.63
N ILE A 146 -7.57 -4.31 -3.41
CA ILE A 146 -7.00 -3.09 -2.83
C ILE A 146 -6.51 -2.18 -3.94
N GLY A 147 -6.95 -0.91 -3.92
CA GLY A 147 -6.35 0.15 -4.72
C GLY A 147 -5.33 0.92 -3.88
N PHE A 148 -4.54 1.76 -4.50
CA PHE A 148 -3.53 2.48 -3.74
C PHE A 148 -2.99 3.70 -4.46
N SER A 149 -2.29 4.53 -3.70
CA SER A 149 -1.53 5.68 -4.21
C SER A 149 -0.33 5.91 -3.29
N GLY A 150 0.67 6.61 -3.79
CA GLY A 150 1.66 7.22 -2.91
C GLY A 150 1.03 8.37 -2.15
N SER A 151 1.64 8.73 -1.01
CA SER A 151 1.19 9.88 -0.24
C SER A 151 1.60 11.18 -0.94
N PRO A 152 0.96 12.29 -0.62
CA PRO A 152 1.38 13.57 -1.19
C PRO A 152 2.87 13.88 -0.96
N TRP A 153 3.38 13.65 0.25
CA TRP A 153 4.80 13.90 0.54
C TRP A 153 5.73 12.94 -0.20
N THR A 154 5.43 11.63 -0.19
CA THR A 154 6.29 10.67 -0.88
C THR A 154 6.34 10.98 -2.38
N LEU A 155 5.20 11.36 -2.98
CA LEU A 155 5.21 11.78 -4.38
C LEU A 155 6.06 13.04 -4.58
N ALA A 156 5.96 14.01 -3.67
CA ALA A 156 6.78 15.22 -3.75
C ALA A 156 8.28 14.90 -3.69
N CYS A 157 8.66 13.90 -2.90
CA CYS A 157 10.07 13.48 -2.85
C CYS A 157 10.57 13.11 -4.25
N TYR A 158 9.84 12.26 -4.96
CA TYR A 158 10.26 11.86 -6.30
C TYR A 158 10.18 13.00 -7.30
N MET A 159 9.15 13.84 -7.18
CA MET A 159 8.94 14.95 -8.12
C MET A 159 10.08 15.97 -8.01
N VAL A 160 10.54 16.24 -6.81
CA VAL A 160 11.58 17.24 -6.57
C VAL A 160 12.98 16.66 -6.76
N GLU A 161 13.23 15.45 -6.22
CA GLU A 161 14.53 14.77 -6.41
C GLU A 161 14.76 14.38 -7.85
N GLY A 162 13.69 14.08 -8.58
CA GLY A 162 13.78 13.59 -9.95
C GLY A 162 14.05 12.09 -10.04
N GLY A 163 14.01 11.39 -8.91
CA GLY A 163 14.27 9.95 -8.84
C GLY A 163 14.43 9.54 -7.40
N GLY A 164 15.07 8.40 -7.18
CA GLY A 164 15.36 7.94 -5.82
C GLY A 164 16.46 8.78 -5.18
N SER A 165 16.52 8.74 -3.85
CA SER A 165 17.54 9.48 -3.11
C SER A 165 17.82 8.76 -1.80
N ASP A 166 19.05 8.88 -1.31
CA ASP A 166 19.44 8.31 -0.03
C ASP A 166 19.19 9.29 1.13
N ASP A 167 19.33 10.58 0.89
CA ASP A 167 19.24 11.58 1.97
C ASP A 167 18.16 12.64 1.73
N PHE A 168 17.54 12.66 0.56
CA PHE A 168 16.46 13.61 0.24
C PHE A 168 16.88 15.06 0.42
N ARG A 169 18.14 15.36 0.11
CA ARG A 169 18.70 16.70 0.36
C ARG A 169 17.95 17.78 -0.41
N THR A 170 17.61 17.54 -1.67
CA THR A 170 16.97 18.55 -2.51
C THR A 170 15.57 18.89 -2.03
N VAL A 171 14.74 17.84 -1.82
CA VAL A 171 13.34 18.08 -1.42
C VAL A 171 13.24 18.63 -0.01
N LYS A 172 14.10 18.16 0.91
CA LYS A 172 14.07 18.67 2.28
C LYS A 172 14.63 20.10 2.35
N SER A 173 15.61 20.41 1.52
CA SER A 173 16.11 21.79 1.44
C SER A 173 15.00 22.74 0.97
N MET A 174 14.25 22.34 -0.05
CA MET A 174 13.11 23.15 -0.51
C MET A 174 12.08 23.34 0.61
N LEU A 175 11.79 22.28 1.33
CA LEU A 175 10.81 22.29 2.41
C LEU A 175 11.16 23.36 3.44
N TYR A 176 12.44 23.46 3.82
CA TYR A 176 12.86 24.44 4.82
C TYR A 176 13.08 25.83 4.25
N ALA A 177 13.61 25.93 3.03
CA ALA A 177 13.92 27.22 2.42
C ALA A 177 12.70 27.91 1.82
N ARG A 178 11.79 27.13 1.25
CA ARG A 178 10.59 27.65 0.59
C ARG A 178 9.39 26.78 0.96
N PRO A 179 8.99 26.82 2.24
CA PRO A 179 7.82 26.01 2.66
C PRO A 179 6.55 26.36 1.89
N ASP A 180 6.41 27.59 1.40
CA ASP A 180 5.27 27.98 0.58
C ASP A 180 5.20 27.16 -0.70
N LEU A 181 6.33 26.95 -1.36
CA LEU A 181 6.36 26.11 -2.58
C LEU A 181 6.05 24.66 -2.24
N MET A 182 6.63 24.14 -1.16
CA MET A 182 6.36 22.76 -0.76
C MET A 182 4.87 22.59 -0.45
N HIS A 183 4.25 23.50 0.28
CA HIS A 183 2.82 23.42 0.56
C HIS A 183 2.01 23.43 -0.75
N ARG A 184 2.42 24.23 -1.72
CA ARG A 184 1.70 24.26 -3.00
C ARG A 184 1.78 22.92 -3.71
N ILE A 185 2.98 22.30 -3.74
CA ILE A 185 3.16 20.97 -4.32
C ILE A 185 2.26 19.96 -3.60
N LEU A 186 2.25 19.99 -2.26
CA LEU A 186 1.51 19.04 -1.46
C LEU A 186 0.01 19.23 -1.61
N GLU A 187 -0.46 20.48 -1.75
CA GLU A 187 -1.88 20.74 -2.01
C GLU A 187 -2.33 20.13 -3.33
N ILE A 188 -1.52 20.31 -4.36
CA ILE A 188 -1.81 19.74 -5.68
C ILE A 188 -1.79 18.21 -5.59
N ASN A 189 -0.77 17.64 -4.93
CA ASN A 189 -0.67 16.20 -4.80
C ASN A 189 -1.84 15.63 -4.01
N ALA A 190 -2.26 16.30 -2.94
CA ALA A 190 -3.39 15.80 -2.13
C ALA A 190 -4.68 15.80 -2.96
N ALA A 191 -4.91 16.85 -3.74
CA ALA A 191 -6.09 16.89 -4.63
C ALA A 191 -6.01 15.79 -5.68
N ALA A 192 -4.83 15.61 -6.29
CA ALA A 192 -4.63 14.60 -7.33
C ALA A 192 -4.81 13.18 -6.76
N VAL A 193 -4.24 12.91 -5.59
CA VAL A 193 -4.34 11.59 -4.95
C VAL A 193 -5.80 11.30 -4.58
N THR A 194 -6.51 12.31 -4.07
CA THR A 194 -7.92 12.14 -3.73
C THR A 194 -8.74 11.77 -4.98
N ASP A 195 -8.56 12.51 -6.07
CA ASP A 195 -9.26 12.22 -7.32
C ASP A 195 -8.89 10.83 -7.84
N TYR A 196 -7.62 10.48 -7.77
CA TYR A 196 -7.08 9.21 -8.25
C TYR A 196 -7.66 8.03 -7.46
N LEU A 197 -7.67 8.12 -6.13
CA LEU A 197 -8.23 7.06 -5.29
C LEU A 197 -9.75 6.97 -5.46
N ASN A 198 -10.44 8.11 -5.59
CA ASN A 198 -11.88 8.09 -5.84
C ASN A 198 -12.20 7.41 -7.18
N ALA A 199 -11.39 7.65 -8.20
CA ALA A 199 -11.58 6.98 -9.48
C ALA A 199 -11.33 5.47 -9.38
N GLN A 200 -10.36 5.05 -8.56
CA GLN A 200 -10.15 3.62 -8.30
C GLN A 200 -11.34 3.01 -7.55
N ILE A 201 -11.89 3.74 -6.58
CA ILE A 201 -13.09 3.28 -5.85
C ILE A 201 -14.27 3.14 -6.84
N ASP A 202 -14.47 4.14 -7.68
CA ASP A 202 -15.55 4.08 -8.68
C ASP A 202 -15.37 2.90 -9.62
N ALA A 203 -14.12 2.55 -9.96
CA ALA A 203 -13.82 1.42 -10.85
C ALA A 203 -13.95 0.07 -10.14
N GLY A 204 -13.98 0.05 -8.80
CA GLY A 204 -14.25 -1.18 -8.06
C GLY A 204 -13.29 -1.54 -6.95
N ALA A 205 -12.35 -0.68 -6.57
CA ALA A 205 -11.48 -0.96 -5.41
C ALA A 205 -12.32 -1.05 -4.15
N GLN A 206 -12.03 -2.05 -3.32
CA GLN A 206 -12.84 -2.36 -2.13
C GLN A 206 -12.14 -1.95 -0.83
N ALA A 207 -10.89 -1.59 -0.90
CA ALA A 207 -10.10 -0.94 0.14
C ALA A 207 -9.06 -0.11 -0.59
N VAL A 208 -8.55 0.93 0.04
CA VAL A 208 -7.45 1.71 -0.55
C VAL A 208 -6.35 1.92 0.48
N MET A 209 -5.14 2.05 0.00
CA MET A 209 -3.96 2.24 0.85
C MET A 209 -3.14 3.42 0.33
N VAL A 210 -2.65 4.23 1.26
CA VAL A 210 -1.75 5.34 0.96
C VAL A 210 -0.37 4.98 1.47
N PHE A 211 0.61 4.95 0.56
CA PHE A 211 1.99 4.60 0.88
C PHE A 211 2.81 5.86 1.12
N ASP A 212 3.14 6.12 2.37
CA ASP A 212 4.01 7.23 2.74
C ASP A 212 5.41 6.68 3.06
N THR A 213 6.02 6.08 2.05
CA THR A 213 7.31 5.41 2.18
C THR A 213 8.38 6.34 2.78
N TRP A 214 8.37 7.62 2.41
CA TRP A 214 9.41 8.55 2.81
C TRP A 214 9.00 9.51 3.93
N GLY A 215 7.85 9.27 4.55
CA GLY A 215 7.43 10.08 5.69
C GLY A 215 8.40 10.02 6.86
N GLY A 216 9.01 8.86 7.05
CA GLY A 216 9.99 8.68 8.12
C GLY A 216 11.28 9.48 7.95
N ALA A 217 11.49 10.09 6.78
CA ALA A 217 12.64 10.97 6.56
C ALA A 217 12.46 12.35 7.20
N LEU A 218 11.23 12.67 7.63
CA LEU A 218 10.88 13.99 8.16
C LEU A 218 11.10 14.07 9.67
N ALA A 219 11.49 15.24 10.12
CA ALA A 219 11.61 15.52 11.55
C ALA A 219 10.24 15.57 12.21
N ASP A 220 10.21 15.33 13.52
CA ASP A 220 8.98 15.50 14.30
C ASP A 220 8.48 16.94 14.17
N GLY A 221 7.17 17.11 14.04
CA GLY A 221 6.55 18.40 13.75
C GLY A 221 6.47 18.66 12.25
N ILE A 222 7.56 18.40 11.54
CA ILE A 222 7.58 18.52 10.08
C ILE A 222 6.76 17.42 9.44
N TYR A 223 6.87 16.19 9.95
CA TYR A 223 6.03 15.10 9.48
C TYR A 223 4.54 15.44 9.58
N GLN A 224 4.14 16.00 10.73
CA GLN A 224 2.73 16.34 10.94
C GLN A 224 2.25 17.39 9.94
N THR A 225 3.07 18.41 9.70
CA THR A 225 2.70 19.54 8.83
C THR A 225 2.78 19.19 7.35
N PHE A 226 3.80 18.42 6.93
CA PHE A 226 4.11 18.24 5.51
C PHE A 226 3.75 16.85 4.99
N SER A 227 3.42 15.89 5.86
CA SER A 227 2.94 14.59 5.39
C SER A 227 1.58 14.26 5.97
N LEU A 228 1.48 14.16 7.29
CA LEU A 228 0.26 13.65 7.93
C LEU A 228 -0.96 14.52 7.61
N ALA A 229 -0.83 15.84 7.67
CA ALA A 229 -1.94 16.76 7.41
C ALA A 229 -2.51 16.54 6.01
N TYR A 230 -1.63 16.27 5.04
CA TYR A 230 -2.08 16.07 3.67
C TYR A 230 -2.67 14.68 3.46
N MET A 231 -2.17 13.66 4.16
CA MET A 231 -2.82 12.35 4.14
C MET A 231 -4.22 12.44 4.76
N ALA A 232 -4.38 13.21 5.83
CA ALA A 232 -5.68 13.41 6.45
C ALA A 232 -6.68 14.06 5.49
N ARG A 233 -6.21 15.02 4.67
CA ARG A 233 -7.07 15.62 3.63
C ARG A 233 -7.53 14.58 2.63
N VAL A 234 -6.62 13.68 2.23
CA VAL A 234 -6.99 12.61 1.29
C VAL A 234 -8.06 11.72 1.91
N VAL A 235 -7.86 11.28 3.15
CA VAL A 235 -8.84 10.42 3.83
C VAL A 235 -10.21 11.08 3.87
N GLU A 236 -10.24 12.36 4.23
CA GLU A 236 -11.50 13.12 4.34
C GLU A 236 -12.21 13.23 2.99
N GLY A 237 -11.46 13.29 1.89
CA GLY A 237 -12.02 13.49 0.55
C GLY A 237 -12.49 12.22 -0.15
N LEU A 238 -12.32 11.03 0.46
CA LEU A 238 -12.67 9.79 -0.23
C LEU A 238 -14.18 9.53 -0.18
N ARG A 239 -14.70 9.01 -1.29
CA ARG A 239 -16.13 8.73 -1.46
C ARG A 239 -16.44 7.28 -1.07
N ALA A 240 -17.72 7.02 -0.80
CA ALA A 240 -18.22 5.66 -0.62
C ALA A 240 -18.15 4.89 -1.94
N GLY A 241 -18.16 3.58 -1.85
CA GLY A 241 -18.24 2.71 -3.00
C GLY A 241 -19.63 2.74 -3.65
N ALA A 242 -19.76 2.01 -4.77
CA ALA A 242 -21.02 1.95 -5.52
C ALA A 242 -22.17 1.40 -4.69
N ASP A 243 -21.89 0.59 -3.68
CA ASP A 243 -22.90 0.05 -2.76
C ASP A 243 -23.29 1.04 -1.66
N GLY A 244 -22.75 2.23 -1.66
CA GLY A 244 -23.02 3.26 -0.67
C GLY A 244 -22.25 3.09 0.63
N GLN A 245 -21.37 2.08 0.73
CA GLN A 245 -20.61 1.82 1.95
C GLN A 245 -19.24 2.47 1.88
N ARG A 246 -18.75 2.88 3.04
CA ARG A 246 -17.40 3.42 3.16
C ARG A 246 -16.38 2.37 2.75
N VAL A 247 -15.41 2.79 1.94
CA VAL A 247 -14.28 1.93 1.53
C VAL A 247 -13.19 2.10 2.61
N PRO A 248 -12.73 1.02 3.25
CA PRO A 248 -11.70 1.16 4.27
C PRO A 248 -10.40 1.74 3.71
N VAL A 249 -9.74 2.58 4.52
CA VAL A 249 -8.51 3.29 4.14
C VAL A 249 -7.40 2.86 5.08
N ILE A 250 -6.27 2.46 4.50
CA ILE A 250 -5.06 2.09 5.23
C ILE A 250 -4.02 3.18 5.00
N LEU A 251 -3.49 3.78 6.05
CA LEU A 251 -2.34 4.70 5.95
C LEU A 251 -1.08 3.98 6.42
N PHE A 252 0.00 4.16 5.69
CA PHE A 252 1.28 3.55 6.03
C PHE A 252 2.40 4.57 5.88
N THR A 253 3.14 4.83 6.98
CA THR A 253 4.37 5.62 6.94
C THR A 253 5.52 4.72 7.40
N LYS A 254 6.45 4.41 6.50
CA LYS A 254 7.65 3.67 6.88
C LYS A 254 8.48 4.57 7.81
N GLY A 255 8.88 4.01 8.95
CA GLY A 255 9.58 4.81 9.97
C GLY A 255 8.66 5.67 10.81
N GLY A 256 7.34 5.50 10.70
CA GLY A 256 6.35 6.34 11.39
C GLY A 256 5.91 5.83 12.76
N GLY A 257 6.64 4.88 13.32
CA GLY A 257 6.21 4.24 14.58
C GLY A 257 6.07 5.18 15.77
N LEU A 258 6.75 6.33 15.75
CA LEU A 258 6.61 7.30 16.83
C LEU A 258 5.35 8.15 16.71
N TRP A 259 4.65 8.09 15.57
CA TRP A 259 3.53 8.99 15.27
C TRP A 259 2.19 8.24 15.12
N LEU A 260 2.10 7.02 15.65
CA LEU A 260 0.90 6.18 15.45
C LEU A 260 -0.35 6.82 16.04
N GLU A 261 -0.24 7.48 17.19
CA GLU A 261 -1.39 8.14 17.81
C GLU A 261 -1.98 9.20 16.87
N SER A 262 -1.11 10.02 16.29
CA SER A 262 -1.56 11.07 15.37
C SER A 262 -2.15 10.49 14.09
N MET A 263 -1.54 9.42 13.59
CA MET A 263 -2.06 8.74 12.39
C MET A 263 -3.45 8.17 12.66
N ALA A 264 -3.69 7.65 13.87
CA ALA A 264 -4.98 7.07 14.22
C ALA A 264 -6.10 8.11 14.31
N GLU A 265 -5.75 9.40 14.38
CA GLU A 265 -6.73 10.49 14.46
C GLU A 265 -7.15 11.02 13.09
N THR A 266 -6.57 10.50 12.00
CA THR A 266 -6.85 11.02 10.65
C THR A 266 -8.18 10.58 10.07
N GLY A 267 -8.85 9.61 10.68
CA GLY A 267 -10.05 9.00 10.11
C GLY A 267 -9.76 7.73 9.33
N ALA A 268 -8.51 7.31 9.22
CA ALA A 268 -8.15 6.05 8.57
C ALA A 268 -8.75 4.87 9.36
N ASP A 269 -9.05 3.79 8.66
CA ASP A 269 -9.57 2.57 9.28
C ASP A 269 -8.47 1.68 9.81
N ALA A 270 -7.29 1.75 9.21
CA ALA A 270 -6.15 0.91 9.58
C ALA A 270 -4.85 1.65 9.36
N LEU A 271 -3.83 1.26 10.13
CA LEU A 271 -2.48 1.76 9.95
C LEU A 271 -1.55 0.61 9.59
N GLY A 272 -0.75 0.80 8.55
CA GLY A 272 0.35 -0.09 8.25
C GLY A 272 1.53 0.23 9.16
N VAL A 273 2.18 -0.79 9.66
CA VAL A 273 3.25 -0.64 10.64
C VAL A 273 4.48 -1.41 10.13
N ASP A 274 5.64 -0.77 10.16
CA ASP A 274 6.85 -1.45 9.73
C ASP A 274 7.44 -2.32 10.85
N TRP A 275 8.51 -3.05 10.53
CA TRP A 275 9.04 -4.09 11.43
C TRP A 275 9.72 -3.53 12.67
N THR A 276 9.90 -2.21 12.78
CA THR A 276 10.56 -1.63 13.96
C THR A 276 9.61 -1.45 15.14
N VAL A 277 8.31 -1.69 14.96
CA VAL A 277 7.29 -1.42 15.97
C VAL A 277 6.76 -2.75 16.54
N ASN A 278 6.65 -2.83 17.87
CA ASN A 278 5.97 -3.94 18.52
C ASN A 278 4.47 -3.74 18.41
N LEU A 279 3.73 -4.76 17.96
CA LEU A 279 2.29 -4.60 17.69
C LEU A 279 1.46 -4.48 18.96
N GLN A 280 1.87 -5.08 20.09
CA GLN A 280 1.16 -4.87 21.35
C GLN A 280 1.23 -3.40 21.75
N LEU A 281 2.42 -2.81 21.67
CA LEU A 281 2.61 -1.41 21.98
C LEU A 281 1.82 -0.52 21.02
N ALA A 282 1.82 -0.86 19.73
CA ALA A 282 1.05 -0.09 18.75
C ALA A 282 -0.44 -0.10 19.08
N ARG A 283 -0.98 -1.24 19.52
CA ARG A 283 -2.39 -1.32 19.92
C ARG A 283 -2.68 -0.41 21.11
N VAL A 284 -1.82 -0.45 22.12
CA VAL A 284 -1.97 0.39 23.31
C VAL A 284 -1.96 1.86 22.90
N ARG A 285 -0.97 2.24 22.10
CA ARG A 285 -0.79 3.65 21.72
C ARG A 285 -1.94 4.17 20.85
N THR A 286 -2.53 3.34 20.02
CA THR A 286 -3.66 3.76 19.18
C THR A 286 -5.01 3.57 19.89
N GLY A 287 -5.01 2.95 21.08
CA GLY A 287 -6.24 2.79 21.87
C GLY A 287 -7.29 1.91 21.23
N GLY A 288 -6.89 1.01 20.33
CA GLY A 288 -7.85 0.14 19.66
C GLY A 288 -8.76 0.86 18.67
N ARG A 289 -8.43 2.10 18.31
CA ARG A 289 -9.29 2.92 17.43
C ARG A 289 -9.19 2.52 15.97
N VAL A 290 -8.11 1.82 15.58
CA VAL A 290 -7.84 1.44 14.20
C VAL A 290 -7.39 -0.01 14.15
N ALA A 291 -7.56 -0.65 13.00
CA ALA A 291 -6.92 -1.93 12.72
C ALA A 291 -5.42 -1.68 12.47
N LEU A 292 -4.61 -2.72 12.64
CA LEU A 292 -3.17 -2.63 12.36
C LEU A 292 -2.78 -3.65 11.30
N GLN A 293 -1.93 -3.23 10.38
CA GLN A 293 -1.46 -4.08 9.29
C GLN A 293 0.06 -4.20 9.38
N GLY A 294 0.54 -5.44 9.40
CA GLY A 294 1.97 -5.71 9.40
C GLY A 294 2.31 -6.88 10.32
N ASN A 295 3.57 -7.09 10.72
CA ASN A 295 4.71 -6.24 10.35
C ASN A 295 6.02 -7.04 10.37
N LEU A 296 6.01 -8.19 9.69
CA LEU A 296 7.19 -9.05 9.65
C LEU A 296 8.33 -8.38 8.87
N ASP A 297 9.55 -8.48 9.40
CA ASP A 297 10.74 -8.06 8.66
C ASP A 297 10.85 -8.92 7.39
N PRO A 298 10.87 -8.30 6.20
CA PRO A 298 10.92 -9.09 4.97
C PRO A 298 12.14 -10.00 4.86
N THR A 299 13.24 -9.67 5.54
CA THR A 299 14.46 -10.50 5.48
C THR A 299 14.31 -11.82 6.23
N VAL A 300 13.30 -11.97 7.07
CA VAL A 300 12.97 -13.25 7.68
C VAL A 300 12.75 -14.33 6.60
N LEU A 301 12.26 -13.94 5.44
CA LEU A 301 11.93 -14.88 4.37
C LEU A 301 13.18 -15.51 3.72
N PHE A 302 14.37 -15.06 4.08
CA PHE A 302 15.61 -15.72 3.65
C PHE A 302 16.04 -16.83 4.61
N ALA A 303 15.34 -16.99 5.73
CA ALA A 303 15.68 -17.98 6.74
C ALA A 303 15.07 -19.36 6.40
N GLU A 304 15.46 -20.37 7.19
CA GLU A 304 14.90 -21.71 7.08
C GLU A 304 13.45 -21.73 7.57
N PRO A 305 12.64 -22.70 7.13
CA PRO A 305 11.20 -22.72 7.48
C PRO A 305 10.88 -22.58 8.96
N ASP A 306 11.63 -23.27 9.84
CA ASP A 306 11.36 -23.19 11.28
C ASP A 306 11.53 -21.77 11.81
N ALA A 307 12.52 -21.04 11.32
CA ALA A 307 12.75 -19.66 11.73
C ALA A 307 11.67 -18.73 11.20
N ILE A 308 11.22 -18.97 9.95
CA ILE A 308 10.11 -18.20 9.38
C ILE A 308 8.85 -18.39 10.25
N ARG A 309 8.53 -19.65 10.57
CA ARG A 309 7.35 -19.95 11.39
C ARG A 309 7.44 -19.29 12.76
N ALA A 310 8.62 -19.34 13.38
CA ALA A 310 8.80 -18.74 14.71
C ALA A 310 8.56 -17.23 14.68
N GLN A 311 9.06 -16.55 13.65
CA GLN A 311 8.89 -15.09 13.57
C GLN A 311 7.45 -14.71 13.21
N VAL A 312 6.78 -15.50 12.39
CA VAL A 312 5.36 -15.28 12.09
C VAL A 312 4.55 -15.40 13.39
N ARG A 313 4.81 -16.44 14.18
CA ARG A 313 4.09 -16.63 15.46
C ARG A 313 4.32 -15.44 16.37
N ARG A 314 5.55 -14.96 16.46
CA ARG A 314 5.88 -13.82 17.31
C ARG A 314 5.03 -12.59 16.93
N VAL A 315 4.92 -12.28 15.65
CA VAL A 315 4.11 -11.14 15.20
C VAL A 315 2.65 -11.33 15.60
N LEU A 316 2.11 -12.53 15.39
CA LEU A 316 0.71 -12.81 15.73
C LEU A 316 0.48 -12.75 17.25
N GLU A 317 1.41 -13.27 18.03
CA GLU A 317 1.34 -13.25 19.49
C GLU A 317 1.46 -11.83 20.03
N ASP A 318 2.36 -11.03 19.48
CA ASP A 318 2.51 -9.64 19.89
C ASP A 318 1.19 -8.88 19.71
N TYR A 319 0.53 -9.07 18.57
CA TYR A 319 -0.77 -8.42 18.38
C TYR A 319 -1.80 -8.94 19.39
N ALA A 320 -1.87 -10.26 19.55
CA ALA A 320 -2.85 -10.89 20.43
C ALA A 320 -2.64 -10.53 21.90
N ALA A 321 -1.41 -10.20 22.29
CA ALA A 321 -1.11 -9.82 23.67
C ALA A 321 -1.78 -8.49 24.07
N GLY A 322 -2.21 -7.69 23.11
CA GLY A 322 -2.91 -6.44 23.39
C GLY A 322 -4.42 -6.58 23.53
N GLY A 323 -4.93 -7.80 23.48
CA GLY A 323 -6.37 -8.04 23.58
C GLY A 323 -6.78 -9.25 22.76
N ASP A 324 -7.92 -9.16 22.06
CA ASP A 324 -8.31 -10.20 21.13
C ASP A 324 -7.43 -10.13 19.86
N SER A 325 -7.67 -11.02 18.90
CA SER A 325 -6.90 -11.05 17.67
C SER A 325 -7.60 -10.32 16.51
N ASP A 326 -8.72 -9.68 16.79
CA ASP A 326 -9.48 -9.00 15.75
C ASP A 326 -8.84 -7.66 15.40
N GLY A 327 -8.92 -7.28 14.13
CA GLY A 327 -8.35 -6.02 13.68
C GLY A 327 -6.88 -6.11 13.26
N HIS A 328 -6.36 -7.31 13.07
CA HIS A 328 -5.00 -7.52 12.58
C HIS A 328 -5.04 -8.01 11.14
N VAL A 329 -4.35 -7.33 10.26
CA VAL A 329 -4.05 -7.81 8.90
C VAL A 329 -2.56 -8.12 8.88
N PHE A 330 -2.19 -9.38 8.71
CA PHE A 330 -0.77 -9.74 8.65
C PHE A 330 -0.19 -9.25 7.32
N ASN A 331 1.00 -8.72 7.37
CA ASN A 331 1.74 -8.30 6.19
C ASN A 331 3.21 -8.25 6.58
N LEU A 332 4.06 -8.02 5.60
CA LEU A 332 5.44 -7.64 5.88
C LEU A 332 5.46 -6.17 6.29
N GLY A 333 6.54 -5.79 6.96
CA GLY A 333 6.69 -4.38 7.36
C GLY A 333 7.05 -3.46 6.21
N HIS A 334 7.37 -4.00 5.05
CA HIS A 334 7.53 -3.31 3.77
C HIS A 334 7.54 -4.36 2.66
N GLY A 335 7.87 -3.95 1.46
CA GLY A 335 7.79 -4.82 0.29
C GLY A 335 8.72 -6.02 0.32
N ILE A 336 8.24 -7.13 -0.24
CA ILE A 336 9.02 -8.36 -0.35
C ILE A 336 10.22 -8.14 -1.26
N SER A 337 11.36 -8.74 -0.90
CA SER A 337 12.58 -8.65 -1.70
C SER A 337 12.45 -9.51 -2.97
N GLN A 338 12.99 -8.98 -4.07
CA GLN A 338 13.02 -9.74 -5.32
C GLN A 338 13.82 -11.05 -5.23
N PHE A 339 14.67 -11.17 -4.20
CA PHE A 339 15.50 -12.36 -4.00
C PHE A 339 14.86 -13.40 -3.09
N THR A 340 13.63 -13.16 -2.64
CA THR A 340 12.93 -14.08 -1.75
C THR A 340 12.59 -15.39 -2.48
N PRO A 341 12.92 -16.55 -1.88
CA PRO A 341 12.46 -17.82 -2.46
C PRO A 341 10.93 -17.91 -2.39
N PRO A 342 10.24 -18.22 -3.48
CA PRO A 342 8.77 -18.37 -3.43
C PRO A 342 8.30 -19.39 -2.40
N GLU A 343 9.10 -20.44 -2.15
CA GLU A 343 8.76 -21.47 -1.16
C GLU A 343 8.68 -20.87 0.26
N SER A 344 9.50 -19.86 0.55
CA SER A 344 9.46 -19.19 1.86
C SER A 344 8.13 -18.49 2.09
N VAL A 345 7.55 -17.93 1.03
CA VAL A 345 6.24 -17.28 1.12
C VAL A 345 5.16 -18.32 1.42
N ALA A 346 5.25 -19.52 0.83
CA ALA A 346 4.29 -20.58 1.14
C ALA A 346 4.33 -20.96 2.62
N VAL A 347 5.52 -21.03 3.22
CA VAL A 347 5.67 -21.31 4.65
C VAL A 347 5.01 -20.21 5.48
N LEU A 348 5.26 -18.95 5.12
CA LEU A 348 4.67 -17.80 5.82
C LEU A 348 3.14 -17.87 5.77
N VAL A 349 2.57 -18.05 4.59
CA VAL A 349 1.12 -18.06 4.41
C VAL A 349 0.48 -19.18 5.24
N ASP A 350 1.07 -20.37 5.15
CA ASP A 350 0.58 -21.52 5.92
C ASP A 350 0.59 -21.22 7.41
N GLU A 351 1.70 -20.67 7.92
CA GLU A 351 1.82 -20.42 9.35
C GLU A 351 0.87 -19.33 9.83
N VAL A 352 0.70 -18.26 9.05
CA VAL A 352 -0.23 -17.20 9.43
C VAL A 352 -1.63 -17.78 9.59
N HIS A 353 -2.10 -18.54 8.61
CA HIS A 353 -3.46 -19.09 8.68
C HIS A 353 -3.60 -20.12 9.80
N THR A 354 -2.67 -21.05 9.89
CA THR A 354 -2.77 -22.16 10.84
C THR A 354 -2.65 -21.66 12.28
N PHE A 355 -1.61 -20.89 12.55
CA PHE A 355 -1.34 -20.46 13.93
C PHE A 355 -2.38 -19.45 14.40
N SER A 356 -2.86 -18.56 13.53
CA SER A 356 -3.85 -17.58 13.96
C SER A 356 -5.21 -18.23 14.25
N ARG A 357 -5.54 -19.34 13.58
CA ARG A 357 -6.72 -20.13 13.94
C ARG A 357 -6.55 -20.74 15.33
N ALA A 358 -5.37 -21.32 15.58
CA ALA A 358 -5.10 -21.94 16.86
C ALA A 358 -5.17 -20.90 18.01
N LEU A 359 -4.65 -19.71 17.78
CA LEU A 359 -4.71 -18.64 18.79
C LEU A 359 -6.15 -18.30 19.17
N ARG A 360 -7.05 -18.28 18.18
CA ARG A 360 -8.45 -17.97 18.45
C ARG A 360 -9.18 -19.11 19.13
N ALA A 361 -8.82 -20.36 18.80
CA ALA A 361 -9.47 -21.53 19.40
C ALA A 361 -9.11 -21.71 20.88
N CYS A 362 -7.96 -21.14 21.32
CA CYS A 362 -7.53 -21.27 22.70
C CYS A 362 -8.11 -20.22 23.64
N ARG A 363 -8.97 -19.36 23.13
CA ARG A 363 -9.58 -18.31 23.97
C ARG A 363 -10.81 -18.86 24.68
N PRO A 364 -10.98 -18.54 25.96
CA PRO A 364 -12.16 -18.98 26.73
C PRO A 364 -13.46 -18.27 26.28
#